data_6467091b779e8b167adba1e231d22420
#
_entry.id   6467091b779e8b167adba1e231d22420
#
_cell.length_a   1.000
_cell.length_b   1.000
_cell.length_c   1.000
_cell.angle_alpha   90.00
_cell.angle_beta   90.00
_cell.angle_gamma   90.00
#
_symmetry.space_group_name_H-M   'P 1'
#
loop_
_entity.id
_entity.type
_entity.pdbx_description
1 polymer ?
#
loop_
_entity_poly.entity_id
_entity_poly.type
_entity_poly.pdbx_seq_one_letter_code
_entity_poly.pdbx_strand_id
1 'polypeptide(L)'
;MAEHKRHQGHRQRMRERVQNYGLDSLAEHEALEYVLYLTNAQKDTNGIAHDLIDRFGDFAAVLEASEEELCTVEGVGPATARMLHLLPEISRYYGRSRTSTTRCIRTTEQMGSYLMAKFAWSDYERACLLYTSPSPRDCS
;
A
#
# COMPACT_ATOMS: atom_id res chain seq x y z
N MET A 1 9.80 -32.47 -3.68
CA MET A 1 10.20 -32.20 -2.28
C MET A 1 11.31 -31.15 -2.11
N ALA A 2 12.25 -31.04 -3.00
CA ALA A 2 13.34 -30.04 -2.90
C ALA A 2 12.90 -28.60 -3.17
N GLU A 3 11.95 -28.36 -4.08
CA GLU A 3 11.39 -27.05 -4.40
C GLU A 3 10.60 -26.45 -3.25
N HIS A 4 9.77 -27.23 -2.59
CA HIS A 4 8.96 -26.76 -1.46
C HIS A 4 9.83 -26.25 -0.28
N LYS A 5 10.98 -26.88 -0.02
CA LYS A 5 11.94 -26.41 0.99
C LYS A 5 12.67 -25.11 0.59
N ARG A 6 12.92 -24.89 -0.70
CA ARG A 6 13.54 -23.64 -1.19
C ARG A 6 12.63 -22.44 -1.00
N HIS A 7 11.36 -22.58 -1.31
CA HIS A 7 10.36 -21.51 -1.16
C HIS A 7 10.10 -21.16 0.31
N GLN A 8 10.11 -22.14 1.22
CA GLN A 8 9.97 -21.86 2.66
C GLN A 8 11.15 -21.03 3.21
N GLY A 9 12.37 -21.34 2.79
CA GLY A 9 13.56 -20.59 3.21
C GLY A 9 13.59 -19.16 2.65
N HIS A 10 13.11 -18.95 1.43
CA HIS A 10 13.00 -17.62 0.83
C HIS A 10 11.97 -16.74 1.57
N ARG A 11 10.78 -17.26 1.83
CA ARG A 11 9.74 -16.57 2.60
C ARG A 11 10.19 -16.19 4.01
N GLN A 12 10.93 -17.09 4.67
CA GLN A 12 11.45 -16.83 6.01
C GLN A 12 12.48 -15.68 6.00
N ARG A 13 13.44 -15.70 5.07
CA ARG A 13 14.42 -14.61 4.93
C ARG A 13 13.78 -13.28 4.61
N MET A 14 12.74 -13.26 3.77
CA MET A 14 12.00 -12.06 3.43
C MET A 14 11.26 -11.50 4.64
N ARG A 15 10.63 -12.35 5.45
CA ARG A 15 9.99 -11.94 6.72
C ARG A 15 11.01 -11.33 7.68
N GLU A 16 12.17 -11.93 7.84
CA GLU A 16 13.24 -11.41 8.70
C GLU A 16 13.76 -10.05 8.20
N ARG A 17 13.92 -9.88 6.88
CA ARG A 17 14.28 -8.57 6.30
C ARG A 17 13.24 -7.51 6.62
N VAL A 18 11.95 -7.81 6.41
CA VAL A 18 10.85 -6.87 6.70
C VAL A 18 10.76 -6.54 8.19
N GLN A 19 10.94 -7.53 9.08
CA GLN A 19 10.92 -7.30 10.52
C GLN A 19 12.07 -6.42 11.01
N ASN A 20 13.26 -6.58 10.43
CA ASN A 20 14.45 -5.86 10.87
C ASN A 20 14.61 -4.48 10.20
N TYR A 21 14.17 -4.35 8.95
CA TYR A 21 14.48 -3.18 8.11
C TYR A 21 13.25 -2.54 7.46
N GLY A 22 12.04 -3.11 7.63
CA GLY A 22 10.82 -2.63 7.00
C GLY A 22 10.67 -3.05 5.53
N LEU A 23 9.52 -2.69 4.95
CA LEU A 23 9.21 -2.99 3.53
C LEU A 23 10.13 -2.25 2.56
N ASP A 24 10.64 -1.08 2.92
CA ASP A 24 11.56 -0.28 2.11
C ASP A 24 12.90 -0.98 1.80
N SER A 25 13.21 -2.06 2.54
CA SER A 25 14.39 -2.90 2.26
C SER A 25 14.21 -3.87 1.10
N LEU A 26 12.99 -4.02 0.60
CA LEU A 26 12.64 -4.91 -0.50
C LEU A 26 12.61 -4.16 -1.84
N ALA A 27 12.96 -4.86 -2.92
CA ALA A 27 12.67 -4.36 -4.27
C ALA A 27 11.15 -4.40 -4.53
N GLU A 28 10.64 -3.66 -5.50
CA GLU A 28 9.20 -3.56 -5.78
C GLU A 28 8.53 -4.91 -6.00
N HIS A 29 9.15 -5.79 -6.80
CA HIS A 29 8.64 -7.14 -7.02
C HIS A 29 8.69 -8.00 -5.75
N GLU A 30 9.71 -7.84 -4.90
CA GLU A 30 9.80 -8.54 -3.60
C GLU A 30 8.72 -8.03 -2.63
N ALA A 31 8.47 -6.72 -2.60
CA ALA A 31 7.41 -6.14 -1.78
C ALA A 31 6.03 -6.64 -2.22
N LEU A 32 5.79 -6.70 -3.53
CA LEU A 32 4.55 -7.26 -4.08
C LEU A 32 4.43 -8.75 -3.78
N GLU A 33 5.50 -9.53 -3.95
CA GLU A 33 5.55 -10.95 -3.57
C GLU A 33 5.18 -11.14 -2.10
N TYR A 34 5.72 -10.30 -1.21
CA TYR A 34 5.43 -10.35 0.22
C TYR A 34 3.94 -10.14 0.51
N VAL A 35 3.31 -9.18 -0.17
CA VAL A 35 1.86 -8.93 -0.08
C VAL A 35 1.06 -10.12 -0.60
N LEU A 36 1.48 -10.72 -1.72
CA LEU A 36 0.82 -11.89 -2.30
C LEU A 36 0.83 -13.13 -1.38
N TYR A 37 1.78 -13.23 -0.44
CA TYR A 37 1.77 -14.32 0.56
C TYR A 37 0.51 -14.33 1.44
N LEU A 38 -0.16 -13.21 1.59
CA LEU A 38 -1.39 -13.13 2.39
C LEU A 38 -2.56 -13.89 1.76
N THR A 39 -2.60 -13.96 0.43
CA THR A 39 -3.68 -14.62 -0.33
C THR A 39 -3.27 -15.95 -0.96
N ASN A 40 -1.97 -16.16 -1.17
CA ASN A 40 -1.42 -17.33 -1.86
C ASN A 40 -0.39 -18.07 -0.98
N ALA A 41 -0.87 -18.66 0.10
CA ALA A 41 0.02 -19.32 1.07
C ALA A 41 0.83 -20.50 0.51
N GLN A 42 0.37 -21.16 -0.54
CA GLN A 42 0.95 -22.41 -1.08
C GLN A 42 1.53 -22.31 -2.49
N LYS A 43 1.25 -21.20 -3.23
CA LYS A 43 1.74 -21.01 -4.60
C LYS A 43 3.09 -20.28 -4.60
N ASP A 44 3.83 -20.48 -5.68
CA ASP A 44 4.99 -19.62 -5.99
C ASP A 44 4.47 -18.25 -6.43
N THR A 45 4.70 -17.25 -5.58
CA THR A 45 4.24 -15.88 -5.79
C THR A 45 5.28 -15.00 -6.45
N ASN A 46 6.52 -15.49 -6.59
CA ASN A 46 7.59 -14.73 -7.24
C ASN A 46 7.29 -14.49 -8.72
N GLY A 47 6.94 -15.54 -9.47
CA GLY A 47 6.53 -15.41 -10.87
C GLY A 47 5.34 -14.45 -11.04
N ILE A 48 4.31 -14.60 -10.22
CA ILE A 48 3.12 -13.73 -10.25
C ILE A 48 3.49 -12.26 -10.01
N ALA A 49 4.39 -11.99 -9.05
CA ALA A 49 4.84 -10.64 -8.76
C ALA A 49 5.60 -10.01 -9.94
N HIS A 50 6.46 -10.78 -10.60
CA HIS A 50 7.13 -10.31 -11.82
C HIS A 50 6.14 -10.04 -12.96
N ASP A 51 5.22 -10.95 -13.23
CA ASP A 51 4.23 -10.79 -14.29
C ASP A 51 3.33 -9.55 -14.07
N LEU A 52 2.99 -9.27 -12.82
CA LEU A 52 2.24 -8.07 -12.45
C LEU A 52 3.05 -6.79 -12.70
N ILE A 53 4.30 -6.73 -12.27
CA ILE A 53 5.17 -5.56 -12.49
C ILE A 53 5.45 -5.38 -13.99
N ASP A 54 5.74 -6.45 -14.73
CA ASP A 54 5.98 -6.39 -16.17
C ASP A 54 4.77 -5.87 -16.95
N ARG A 55 3.56 -6.22 -16.48
CA ARG A 55 2.33 -5.80 -17.14
C ARG A 55 1.90 -4.39 -16.82
N PHE A 56 1.98 -3.96 -15.56
CA PHE A 56 1.46 -2.68 -15.09
C PHE A 56 2.53 -1.61 -14.94
N GLY A 57 3.80 -1.99 -14.85
CA GLY A 57 4.97 -1.11 -14.83
C GLY A 57 5.64 -0.99 -13.48
N ASP A 58 4.91 -0.66 -12.43
CA ASP A 58 5.43 -0.50 -11.07
C ASP A 58 4.44 -0.97 -9.99
N PHE A 59 4.89 -0.97 -8.74
CA PHE A 59 4.08 -1.39 -7.60
C PHE A 59 2.80 -0.56 -7.43
N ALA A 60 2.86 0.75 -7.64
CA ALA A 60 1.72 1.64 -7.50
C ALA A 60 0.67 1.36 -8.58
N ALA A 61 1.10 1.22 -9.84
CA ALA A 61 0.21 0.90 -10.95
C ALA A 61 -0.50 -0.45 -10.77
N VAL A 62 0.17 -1.45 -10.19
CA VAL A 62 -0.48 -2.73 -9.82
C VAL A 62 -1.60 -2.53 -8.82
N LEU A 63 -1.40 -1.71 -7.78
CA LEU A 63 -2.41 -1.47 -6.75
C LEU A 63 -3.56 -0.56 -7.23
N GLU A 64 -3.32 0.27 -8.24
CA GLU A 64 -4.33 1.16 -8.85
C GLU A 64 -5.13 0.48 -9.95
N ALA A 65 -4.66 -0.65 -10.46
CA ALA A 65 -5.36 -1.43 -11.48
C ALA A 65 -6.70 -1.97 -10.96
N SER A 66 -7.67 -2.11 -11.87
CA SER A 66 -8.98 -2.68 -11.53
C SER A 66 -8.90 -4.19 -11.20
N GLU A 67 -9.86 -4.68 -10.41
CA GLU A 67 -9.93 -6.12 -10.09
C GLU A 67 -10.00 -6.98 -11.37
N GLU A 68 -10.70 -6.49 -12.40
CA GLU A 68 -10.85 -7.18 -13.69
C GLU A 68 -9.51 -7.30 -14.43
N GLU A 69 -8.74 -6.21 -14.49
CA GLU A 69 -7.41 -6.19 -15.11
C GLU A 69 -6.43 -7.09 -14.36
N LEU A 70 -6.43 -7.05 -13.04
CA LEU A 70 -5.58 -7.90 -12.20
C LEU A 70 -5.88 -9.38 -12.41
N CYS A 71 -7.15 -9.76 -12.54
CA CYS A 71 -7.57 -11.15 -12.80
C CYS A 71 -7.12 -11.68 -14.15
N THR A 72 -6.68 -10.83 -15.09
CA THR A 72 -6.13 -11.27 -16.38
C THR A 72 -4.73 -11.86 -16.28
N VAL A 73 -4.05 -11.62 -15.16
CA VAL A 73 -2.70 -12.18 -14.89
C VAL A 73 -2.84 -13.60 -14.35
N GLU A 74 -2.10 -14.53 -14.95
CA GLU A 74 -2.14 -15.93 -14.53
C GLU A 74 -1.73 -16.08 -13.06
N GLY A 75 -2.48 -16.83 -12.30
CA GLY A 75 -2.25 -17.03 -10.86
C GLY A 75 -2.91 -16.01 -9.94
N VAL A 76 -3.44 -14.91 -10.47
CA VAL A 76 -4.21 -13.91 -9.72
C VAL A 76 -5.69 -14.27 -9.75
N GLY A 77 -6.21 -14.69 -8.60
CA GLY A 77 -7.64 -14.95 -8.43
C GLY A 77 -8.41 -13.73 -7.94
N PRO A 78 -9.76 -13.78 -7.94
CA PRO A 78 -10.60 -12.66 -7.50
C PRO A 78 -10.30 -12.17 -6.08
N ALA A 79 -9.95 -13.07 -5.16
CA ALA A 79 -9.59 -12.71 -3.78
C ALA A 79 -8.27 -11.93 -3.72
N THR A 80 -7.28 -12.33 -4.51
CA THR A 80 -6.00 -11.64 -4.62
C THR A 80 -6.16 -10.28 -5.28
N ALA A 81 -6.90 -10.19 -6.39
CA ALA A 81 -7.18 -8.94 -7.09
C ALA A 81 -7.88 -7.93 -6.16
N ARG A 82 -8.91 -8.36 -5.46
CA ARG A 82 -9.64 -7.53 -4.47
C ARG A 82 -8.73 -7.04 -3.36
N MET A 83 -7.88 -7.90 -2.82
CA MET A 83 -6.94 -7.52 -1.77
C MET A 83 -5.95 -6.47 -2.25
N LEU A 84 -5.35 -6.65 -3.43
CA LEU A 84 -4.42 -5.68 -4.02
C LEU A 84 -5.10 -4.32 -4.24
N HIS A 85 -6.27 -4.32 -4.85
CA HIS A 85 -7.05 -3.10 -5.12
C HIS A 85 -7.50 -2.38 -3.84
N LEU A 86 -7.70 -3.10 -2.73
CA LEU A 86 -8.12 -2.54 -1.45
C LEU A 86 -6.98 -1.89 -0.65
N LEU A 87 -5.73 -2.27 -0.89
CA LEU A 87 -4.59 -1.76 -0.10
C LEU A 87 -4.45 -0.22 -0.10
N PRO A 88 -4.59 0.49 -1.22
CA PRO A 88 -4.58 1.96 -1.21
C PRO A 88 -5.71 2.56 -0.38
N GLU A 89 -6.89 1.94 -0.38
CA GLU A 89 -8.02 2.40 0.44
C GLU A 89 -7.78 2.19 1.93
N ILE A 90 -7.22 1.05 2.32
CA ILE A 90 -6.81 0.77 3.70
C ILE A 90 -5.78 1.79 4.16
N SER A 91 -4.78 2.09 3.34
CA SER A 91 -3.76 3.10 3.64
C SER A 91 -4.36 4.49 3.85
N ARG A 92 -5.28 4.91 2.98
CA ARG A 92 -6.02 6.18 3.12
C ARG A 92 -6.88 6.21 4.38
N TYR A 93 -7.59 5.13 4.67
CA TYR A 93 -8.41 5.01 5.87
C TYR A 93 -7.57 5.11 7.14
N TYR A 94 -6.46 4.40 7.18
CA TYR A 94 -5.50 4.46 8.29
C TYR A 94 -4.95 5.88 8.50
N GLY A 95 -4.52 6.54 7.42
CA GLY A 95 -4.04 7.93 7.49
C GLY A 95 -5.09 8.89 8.07
N ARG A 96 -6.35 8.78 7.60
CA ARG A 96 -7.46 9.59 8.12
C ARG A 96 -7.75 9.28 9.59
N SER A 97 -7.75 8.03 10.00
CA SER A 97 -8.05 7.65 11.39
C SER A 97 -7.00 8.18 12.37
N ARG A 98 -5.74 8.25 11.95
CA ARG A 98 -4.68 8.88 12.76
C ARG A 98 -4.84 10.39 12.93
N THR A 99 -5.42 11.06 11.94
CA THR A 99 -5.61 12.52 11.96
C THR A 99 -6.95 12.95 12.55
N SER A 100 -7.90 12.03 12.71
CA SER A 100 -9.23 12.33 13.27
C SER A 100 -9.24 12.53 14.79
N THR A 101 -8.13 12.21 15.47
CA THR A 101 -7.97 12.60 16.87
C THR A 101 -7.78 14.12 16.90
N THR A 102 -8.78 14.83 17.33
CA THR A 102 -8.91 16.28 17.42
C THR A 102 -7.78 16.88 18.27
N ARG A 103 -6.59 16.98 17.72
CA ARG A 103 -5.50 17.78 18.31
C ARG A 103 -5.50 19.13 17.62
N CYS A 104 -5.75 20.15 18.39
CA CYS A 104 -5.58 21.53 17.95
C CYS A 104 -4.15 21.70 17.39
N ILE A 105 -4.04 22.00 16.11
CA ILE A 105 -2.75 22.19 15.44
C ILE A 105 -2.20 23.55 15.91
N ARG A 106 -1.13 23.51 16.68
CA ARG A 106 -0.50 24.70 17.26
C ARG A 106 0.86 25.06 16.65
N THR A 107 1.44 24.15 15.88
CA THR A 107 2.76 24.36 15.27
C THR A 107 2.72 24.10 13.78
N THR A 108 3.60 24.78 13.02
CA THR A 108 3.76 24.59 11.58
C THR A 108 4.13 23.14 11.22
N GLU A 109 4.91 22.50 12.08
CA GLU A 109 5.32 21.11 11.91
C GLU A 109 4.13 20.13 12.06
N GLN A 110 3.26 20.38 13.05
CA GLN A 110 2.01 19.64 13.24
C GLN A 110 1.04 19.85 12.06
N MET A 111 1.00 21.09 11.53
CA MET A 111 0.22 21.41 10.33
C MET A 111 0.74 20.66 9.11
N GLY A 112 2.06 20.65 8.90
CA GLY A 112 2.69 19.90 7.81
C GLY A 112 2.36 18.42 7.86
N SER A 113 2.52 17.78 9.01
CA SER A 113 2.21 16.36 9.22
C SER A 113 0.72 16.05 9.02
N TYR A 114 -0.17 16.94 9.49
CA TYR A 114 -1.62 16.81 9.28
C TYR A 114 -2.01 16.92 7.82
N LEU A 115 -1.46 17.91 7.12
CA LEU A 115 -1.73 18.12 5.69
C LEU A 115 -1.20 16.96 4.85
N MET A 116 0.01 16.50 5.11
CA MET A 116 0.58 15.33 4.42
C MET A 116 -0.29 14.08 4.60
N ALA A 117 -0.76 13.80 5.81
CA ALA A 117 -1.62 12.65 6.07
C ALA A 117 -3.03 12.79 5.47
N LYS A 118 -3.57 14.02 5.41
CA LYS A 118 -4.91 14.29 4.90
C LYS A 118 -4.96 14.35 3.37
N PHE A 119 -3.88 14.87 2.76
CA PHE A 119 -3.78 15.06 1.32
C PHE A 119 -2.91 14.04 0.61
N ALA A 120 -2.22 13.16 1.34
CA ALA A 120 -1.67 11.97 0.74
C ALA A 120 -2.78 11.28 -0.07
N TRP A 121 -2.64 11.22 -1.38
CA TRP A 121 -3.63 10.61 -2.29
C TRP A 121 -4.91 11.45 -2.57
N SER A 122 -4.93 12.73 -2.27
CA SER A 122 -6.03 13.61 -2.63
C SER A 122 -5.71 14.42 -3.87
N ASP A 123 -6.71 14.57 -4.74
CA ASP A 123 -6.61 15.44 -5.90
C ASP A 123 -6.38 16.90 -5.49
N TYR A 124 -5.66 17.64 -6.32
CA TYR A 124 -5.26 19.03 -6.11
C TYR A 124 -6.40 19.98 -5.69
N GLU A 125 -7.61 19.74 -6.15
CA GLU A 125 -8.78 20.56 -5.84
C GLU A 125 -9.13 20.61 -4.34
N ARG A 126 -8.93 19.52 -3.60
CA ARG A 126 -9.18 19.50 -2.15
C ARG A 126 -8.15 20.29 -1.36
N ALA A 127 -6.91 20.36 -1.83
CA ALA A 127 -5.87 21.19 -1.22
C ALA A 127 -6.21 22.68 -1.34
N CYS A 128 -6.71 23.13 -2.50
CA CYS A 128 -7.14 24.51 -2.71
C CYS A 128 -8.30 24.93 -1.81
N LEU A 129 -9.28 24.04 -1.57
CA LEU A 129 -10.42 24.31 -0.68
C LEU A 129 -10.00 24.51 0.78
N LEU A 130 -8.97 23.80 1.26
CA LEU A 130 -8.44 23.98 2.60
C LEU A 130 -7.66 25.29 2.75
N TYR A 131 -7.01 25.76 1.71
CA TYR A 131 -6.24 27.00 1.69
C TYR A 131 -7.14 28.25 1.61
N THR A 132 -8.33 28.11 1.03
CA THR A 132 -9.33 29.20 0.86
C THR A 132 -10.41 29.21 1.93
N SER A 133 -10.46 28.20 2.83
CA SER A 133 -11.41 28.17 3.93
C SER A 133 -11.01 29.19 5.02
N PRO A 134 -11.79 30.25 5.28
CA PRO A 134 -11.37 31.38 6.12
C PRO A 134 -11.58 31.17 7.61
N SER A 135 -11.75 29.94 8.12
CA SER A 135 -12.11 29.75 9.51
C SER A 135 -11.11 28.96 10.34
N PRO A 136 -10.26 29.63 11.12
CA PRO A 136 -9.59 29.01 12.26
C PRO A 136 -10.49 28.96 13.52
N ARG A 137 -11.81 29.11 13.41
CA ARG A 137 -12.69 29.27 14.58
C ARG A 137 -13.08 27.98 15.29
N ASP A 138 -12.74 26.80 14.79
CA ASP A 138 -13.16 25.53 15.38
C ASP A 138 -12.09 24.85 16.24
N CYS A 139 -11.14 25.61 16.77
CA CYS A 139 -10.18 25.19 17.79
C CYS A 139 -10.54 25.70 19.20
N SER A 140 -11.79 25.91 19.45
CA SER A 140 -12.26 26.25 20.81
C SER A 140 -12.86 25.05 21.50
#